data_5d14fa4e5e4fed8c875b65a2cc28b644
#
_entry.id   5d14fa4e5e4fed8c875b65a2cc28b644
#
_cell.length_a   1.000
_cell.length_b   1.000
_cell.length_c   1.000
_cell.angle_alpha   90.00
_cell.angle_beta   90.00
_cell.angle_gamma   90.00
#
_symmetry.space_group_name_H-M   'P 1'
#
loop_
_entity.id
_entity.type
_entity.pdbx_description
1 polymer ?
#
loop_
_entity_poly.entity_id
_entity_poly.type
_entity_poly.pdbx_seq_one_letter_code
_entity_poly.pdbx_strand_id
1 'polypeptide(L)'
;FIKAPIGLDRKLMDHPQVVLTDGDCPVDEELLLFTTPDTSKFYSPANDTLYDERGRDSFSHEQDLMIFGPKNVLIMGCGHCGVVNILERAKPYRPDLCVGGYHLMIPASGKSVPEELLEGIAGELRRYDTDFYTCHCTGDRAYRFLADRVPRMRYLSCGESIEV
;
A
#
# COMPACT_ATOMS: atom_id res chain seq x y z
N PHE A 1 -2.69 11.00 -22.27
CA PHE A 1 -1.64 11.16 -21.23
C PHE A 1 -1.82 12.52 -20.56
N ILE A 2 -2.24 12.55 -19.32
CA ILE A 2 -2.22 13.77 -18.52
C ILE A 2 -0.79 13.90 -17.99
N LYS A 3 -0.01 14.85 -18.53
CA LYS A 3 1.28 15.23 -17.96
C LYS A 3 1.03 16.20 -16.80
N ALA A 4 0.53 15.69 -15.69
CA ALA A 4 0.40 16.48 -14.47
C ALA A 4 1.23 15.82 -13.37
N PRO A 5 2.03 16.57 -12.62
CA PRO A 5 2.66 16.02 -11.41
C PRO A 5 1.57 15.64 -10.41
N ILE A 6 1.64 14.42 -9.89
CA ILE A 6 0.72 13.89 -8.88
C ILE A 6 1.43 13.87 -7.51
N GLY A 7 2.28 14.81 -7.25
CA GLY A 7 3.03 14.91 -6.01
C GLY A 7 2.61 16.11 -5.16
N LEU A 8 3.27 16.26 -4.04
CA LEU A 8 3.16 17.46 -3.21
C LEU A 8 3.59 18.70 -4.01
N ASP A 9 2.94 19.84 -3.72
CA ASP A 9 3.37 21.11 -4.30
C ASP A 9 4.85 21.35 -3.94
N ARG A 10 5.68 21.64 -4.96
CA ARG A 10 7.11 21.89 -4.78
C ARG A 10 7.40 22.99 -3.75
N LYS A 11 6.48 23.92 -3.55
CA LYS A 11 6.58 24.96 -2.51
C LYS A 11 6.62 24.40 -1.09
N LEU A 12 6.08 23.20 -0.89
CA LEU A 12 6.11 22.55 0.42
C LEU A 12 7.46 21.90 0.72
N MET A 13 8.27 21.61 -0.30
CA MET A 13 9.58 20.94 -0.11
C MET A 13 10.57 21.80 0.69
N ASP A 14 10.45 23.12 0.59
CA ASP A 14 11.29 24.07 1.34
C ASP A 14 10.69 24.47 2.69
N HIS A 15 9.55 23.87 3.08
CA HIS A 15 8.91 24.21 4.34
C HIS A 15 9.72 23.62 5.52
N PRO A 16 9.98 24.39 6.60
CA PRO A 16 10.87 23.95 7.70
C PRO A 16 10.39 22.72 8.49
N GLN A 17 9.13 22.34 8.35
CA GLN A 17 8.57 21.11 8.95
C GLN A 17 8.63 19.90 8.01
N VAL A 18 9.10 20.06 6.77
CA VAL A 18 9.24 18.95 5.82
C VAL A 18 10.63 18.38 5.94
N VAL A 19 10.69 17.08 6.20
CA VAL A 19 11.92 16.28 6.19
C VAL A 19 11.82 15.31 5.03
N LEU A 20 12.70 15.45 4.06
CA LEU A 20 12.81 14.50 2.95
C LEU A 20 13.63 13.32 3.42
N THR A 21 13.10 12.13 3.22
CA THR A 21 13.76 10.87 3.58
C THR A 21 13.95 10.00 2.34
N ASP A 22 14.97 9.17 2.35
CA ASP A 22 15.27 8.19 1.31
C ASP A 22 15.54 6.84 1.99
N GLY A 23 14.84 5.80 1.56
CA GLY A 23 14.93 4.48 2.18
C GLY A 23 14.24 4.39 3.56
N ASP A 24 14.77 3.53 4.40
CA ASP A 24 14.25 3.31 5.75
C ASP A 24 14.63 4.48 6.66
N CYS A 25 13.65 5.01 7.38
CA CYS A 25 13.82 6.14 8.28
C CYS A 25 13.10 5.87 9.62
N PRO A 26 13.82 5.48 10.67
CA PRO A 26 13.29 5.51 12.04
C PRO A 26 13.00 6.96 12.43
N VAL A 27 11.73 7.27 12.69
CA VAL A 27 11.31 8.62 13.08
C VAL A 27 11.51 8.80 14.59
N ASP A 28 11.12 7.80 15.35
CA ASP A 28 11.30 7.68 16.80
C ASP A 28 11.21 6.20 17.24
N GLU A 29 10.98 5.95 18.55
CA GLU A 29 10.90 4.60 19.10
C GLU A 29 9.63 3.85 18.66
N GLU A 30 8.59 4.57 18.26
CA GLU A 30 7.28 4.00 17.87
C GLU A 30 7.05 4.01 16.37
N LEU A 31 7.79 4.81 15.57
CA LEU A 31 7.50 5.06 14.18
C LEU A 31 8.69 4.75 13.27
N LEU A 32 8.46 3.90 12.28
CA LEU A 32 9.43 3.57 11.23
C LEU A 32 8.80 3.76 9.85
N LEU A 33 9.35 4.67 9.06
CA LEU A 33 9.11 4.69 7.62
C LEU A 33 10.07 3.70 6.94
N PHE A 34 9.57 2.94 5.97
CA PHE A 34 10.39 2.02 5.20
C PHE A 34 9.97 1.96 3.74
N THR A 35 10.88 1.52 2.88
CA THR A 35 10.61 1.27 1.46
C THR A 35 10.60 -0.22 1.16
N THR A 36 9.93 -0.60 0.06
CA THR A 36 9.84 -1.98 -0.41
C THR A 36 10.57 -2.13 -1.74
N PRO A 37 11.89 -2.48 -1.73
CA PRO A 37 12.70 -2.53 -2.95
C PRO A 37 12.40 -3.76 -3.82
N ASP A 38 11.91 -4.87 -3.25
CA ASP A 38 11.52 -6.06 -4.01
C ASP A 38 10.03 -6.03 -4.31
N THR A 39 9.68 -5.85 -5.56
CA THR A 39 8.30 -5.77 -6.08
C THR A 39 7.98 -6.91 -7.04
N SER A 40 8.71 -8.04 -6.93
CA SER A 40 8.64 -9.14 -7.90
C SER A 40 7.36 -9.96 -7.84
N LYS A 41 6.62 -9.92 -6.71
CA LYS A 41 5.43 -10.73 -6.53
C LYS A 41 4.15 -9.96 -6.84
N PHE A 42 3.25 -10.59 -7.57
CA PHE A 42 1.89 -10.10 -7.81
C PHE A 42 1.84 -8.65 -8.31
N TYR A 43 2.64 -8.33 -9.31
CA TYR A 43 2.66 -7.01 -9.95
C TYR A 43 1.24 -6.61 -10.41
N SER A 44 0.81 -5.42 -10.03
CA SER A 44 -0.50 -4.89 -10.44
C SER A 44 -0.41 -4.22 -11.81
N PRO A 45 -1.15 -4.68 -12.83
CA PRO A 45 -1.23 -3.99 -14.13
C PRO A 45 -1.90 -2.61 -14.03
N ALA A 46 -2.48 -2.24 -12.89
CA ALA A 46 -2.92 -0.88 -12.64
C ALA A 46 -1.76 0.12 -12.63
N ASN A 47 -0.54 -0.33 -12.37
CA ASN A 47 0.69 0.47 -12.45
C ASN A 47 1.14 0.77 -13.89
N ASP A 48 0.66 0.04 -14.89
CA ASP A 48 1.16 0.12 -16.28
C ASP A 48 1.01 1.49 -16.94
N THR A 49 0.17 2.35 -16.40
CA THR A 49 -0.07 3.70 -16.91
C THR A 49 0.65 4.80 -16.14
N LEU A 50 1.45 4.44 -15.15
CA LEU A 50 2.17 5.37 -14.28
C LEU A 50 3.64 5.45 -14.70
N TYR A 51 4.13 6.68 -14.84
CA TYR A 51 5.45 6.98 -15.37
C TYR A 51 6.12 8.06 -14.55
N ASP A 52 7.42 7.90 -14.34
CA ASP A 52 8.32 8.94 -13.87
C ASP A 52 9.13 9.56 -15.04
N GLU A 53 10.12 10.37 -14.73
CA GLU A 53 11.01 11.01 -15.73
C GLU A 53 11.90 9.99 -16.46
N ARG A 54 12.09 8.78 -15.95
CA ARG A 54 12.97 7.73 -16.47
C ARG A 54 12.22 6.68 -17.30
N GLY A 55 10.89 6.62 -17.17
CA GLY A 55 10.07 5.62 -17.86
C GLY A 55 8.89 5.18 -17.02
N ARG A 56 8.60 3.88 -16.97
CA ARG A 56 7.61 3.33 -16.04
C ARG A 56 8.09 3.57 -14.61
N ASP A 57 7.18 4.05 -13.76
CA ASP A 57 7.49 4.28 -12.36
C ASP A 57 7.78 2.96 -11.66
N SER A 58 8.92 2.90 -10.99
CA SER A 58 9.32 1.74 -10.18
C SER A 58 8.78 1.78 -8.75
N PHE A 59 8.16 2.89 -8.38
CA PHE A 59 7.66 3.17 -7.03
C PHE A 59 8.71 3.04 -5.92
N SER A 60 10.00 3.18 -6.25
CA SER A 60 11.07 3.15 -5.25
C SER A 60 10.97 4.26 -4.21
N HIS A 61 10.15 5.29 -4.51
CA HIS A 61 9.83 6.40 -3.60
C HIS A 61 8.63 6.11 -2.68
N GLU A 62 7.89 5.00 -2.90
CA GLU A 62 6.78 4.64 -2.01
C GLU A 62 7.31 4.27 -0.63
N GLN A 63 6.74 4.90 0.38
CA GLN A 63 7.07 4.64 1.78
C GLN A 63 5.84 4.16 2.52
N ASP A 64 6.05 3.15 3.35
CA ASP A 64 5.07 2.60 4.26
C ASP A 64 5.47 2.91 5.70
N LEU A 65 4.50 2.99 6.59
CA LEU A 65 4.72 3.33 8.01
C LEU A 65 4.39 2.14 8.90
N MET A 66 5.37 1.71 9.70
CA MET A 66 5.11 0.88 10.88
C MET A 66 4.92 1.75 12.11
N ILE A 67 3.86 1.46 12.86
CA ILE A 67 3.60 2.02 14.18
C ILE A 67 3.72 0.88 15.19
N PHE A 68 4.65 1.03 16.13
CA PHE A 68 4.89 0.05 17.19
C PHE A 68 4.14 0.44 18.46
N GLY A 69 3.43 -0.52 19.07
CA GLY A 69 2.63 -0.30 20.26
C GLY A 69 2.11 -1.61 20.85
N PRO A 70 1.02 -1.57 21.61
CA PRO A 70 0.35 -2.79 22.09
C PRO A 70 -0.04 -3.73 20.95
N LYS A 71 -0.38 -3.16 19.79
CA LYS A 71 -0.46 -3.82 18.51
C LYS A 71 0.38 -3.06 17.48
N ASN A 72 1.06 -3.79 16.63
CA ASN A 72 1.84 -3.21 15.56
C ASN A 72 0.95 -2.95 14.34
N VAL A 73 0.99 -1.74 13.83
CA VAL A 73 0.15 -1.30 12.70
C VAL A 73 1.01 -0.95 11.50
N LEU A 74 0.73 -1.58 10.37
CA LEU A 74 1.27 -1.21 9.07
C LEU A 74 0.29 -0.27 8.37
N ILE A 75 0.73 0.93 8.04
CA ILE A 75 -0.01 1.90 7.24
C ILE A 75 0.66 1.99 5.87
N MET A 76 -0.12 1.74 4.83
CA MET A 76 0.29 1.91 3.44
C MET A 76 -0.50 3.05 2.80
N GLY A 77 0.09 3.67 1.76
CA GLY A 77 -0.65 4.54 0.86
C GLY A 77 -1.50 3.73 -0.14
N CYS A 78 -1.16 3.84 -1.41
CA CYS A 78 -1.80 3.06 -2.47
C CYS A 78 -1.27 1.63 -2.62
N GLY A 79 -0.11 1.31 -2.03
CA GLY A 79 0.50 -0.02 -2.12
C GLY A 79 0.91 -0.39 -3.55
N HIS A 80 1.54 0.54 -4.27
CA HIS A 80 2.02 0.33 -5.64
C HIS A 80 3.11 -0.74 -5.73
N CYS A 81 3.92 -0.86 -4.68
CA CYS A 81 4.91 -1.94 -4.55
C CYS A 81 4.26 -3.33 -4.39
N GLY A 82 2.94 -3.38 -4.20
CA GLY A 82 2.16 -4.60 -4.01
C GLY A 82 2.07 -5.02 -2.55
N VAL A 83 0.83 -5.21 -2.07
CA VAL A 83 0.54 -5.53 -0.66
C VAL A 83 1.32 -6.75 -0.14
N VAL A 84 1.53 -7.78 -0.97
CA VAL A 84 2.28 -8.99 -0.57
C VAL A 84 3.76 -8.67 -0.37
N ASN A 85 4.37 -7.88 -1.24
CA ASN A 85 5.77 -7.49 -1.12
C ASN A 85 5.99 -6.60 0.12
N ILE A 86 5.08 -5.65 0.36
CA ILE A 86 5.11 -4.77 1.52
C ILE A 86 4.97 -5.57 2.82
N LEU A 87 4.05 -6.53 2.87
CA LEU A 87 3.87 -7.42 4.03
C LEU A 87 5.10 -8.31 4.26
N GLU A 88 5.73 -8.83 3.21
CA GLU A 88 6.96 -9.60 3.36
C GLU A 88 8.10 -8.74 3.91
N ARG A 89 8.21 -7.50 3.45
CA ARG A 89 9.16 -6.53 3.98
C ARG A 89 8.88 -6.19 5.44
N ALA A 90 7.61 -6.04 5.81
CA ALA A 90 7.17 -5.74 7.18
C ALA A 90 7.14 -6.96 8.11
N LYS A 91 7.33 -8.17 7.60
CA LYS A 91 7.22 -9.43 8.36
C LYS A 91 8.07 -9.50 9.65
N PRO A 92 9.31 -8.97 9.69
CA PRO A 92 10.09 -8.91 10.94
C PRO A 92 9.42 -8.12 12.05
N TYR A 93 8.59 -7.16 11.70
CA TYR A 93 7.87 -6.27 12.63
C TYR A 93 6.52 -6.82 13.07
N ARG A 94 6.05 -7.93 12.47
CA ARG A 94 4.82 -8.66 12.83
C ARG A 94 3.59 -7.72 12.93
N PRO A 95 3.14 -7.11 11.83
CA PRO A 95 1.97 -6.23 11.89
C PRO A 95 0.72 -7.01 12.29
N ASP A 96 0.04 -6.58 13.37
CA ASP A 96 -1.26 -7.09 13.78
C ASP A 96 -2.38 -6.54 12.88
N LEU A 97 -2.20 -5.30 12.41
CA LEU A 97 -3.09 -4.63 11.48
C LEU A 97 -2.33 -4.13 10.25
N CYS A 98 -2.97 -4.21 9.08
CA CYS A 98 -2.49 -3.63 7.84
C CYS A 98 -3.60 -2.76 7.24
N VAL A 99 -3.35 -1.47 7.07
CA VAL A 99 -4.32 -0.49 6.59
C VAL A 99 -3.81 0.21 5.35
N GLY A 100 -4.58 0.23 4.26
CA GLY A 100 -4.22 0.97 3.05
C GLY A 100 -4.85 0.48 1.77
N GLY A 101 -4.50 1.12 0.65
CA GLY A 101 -4.89 0.70 -0.69
C GLY A 101 -4.00 -0.41 -1.23
N TYR A 102 -4.53 -1.23 -2.14
CA TYR A 102 -3.77 -2.33 -2.77
C TYR A 102 -3.58 -2.13 -4.28
N HIS A 103 -3.95 -0.98 -4.78
CA HIS A 103 -3.84 -0.59 -6.19
C HIS A 103 -4.32 -1.66 -7.18
N LEU A 104 -5.52 -2.21 -6.95
CA LEU A 104 -6.11 -3.31 -7.73
C LEU A 104 -7.24 -2.86 -8.67
N MET A 105 -7.50 -1.56 -8.73
CA MET A 105 -8.40 -0.95 -9.70
C MET A 105 -7.59 -0.21 -10.77
N ILE A 106 -7.82 -0.55 -12.04
CA ILE A 106 -7.15 0.09 -13.19
C ILE A 106 -7.74 1.49 -13.39
N PRO A 107 -6.98 2.59 -13.14
CA PRO A 107 -7.54 3.93 -13.12
C PRO A 107 -8.22 4.34 -14.43
N ALA A 108 -7.66 3.94 -15.58
CA ALA A 108 -8.16 4.31 -16.90
C ALA A 108 -9.53 3.72 -17.25
N SER A 109 -9.91 2.59 -16.63
CA SER A 109 -11.15 1.86 -16.97
C SER A 109 -12.09 1.67 -15.78
N GLY A 110 -11.63 1.91 -14.55
CA GLY A 110 -12.35 1.56 -13.32
C GLY A 110 -12.52 0.05 -13.10
N LYS A 111 -11.89 -0.77 -13.96
CA LYS A 111 -12.00 -2.23 -13.85
C LYS A 111 -11.01 -2.77 -12.82
N SER A 112 -11.38 -3.87 -12.20
CA SER A 112 -10.46 -4.64 -11.36
C SER A 112 -9.35 -5.29 -12.20
N VAL A 113 -8.21 -5.54 -11.58
CA VAL A 113 -7.16 -6.42 -12.12
C VAL A 113 -7.71 -7.85 -12.35
N PRO A 114 -7.00 -8.71 -13.11
CA PRO A 114 -7.44 -10.09 -13.36
C PRO A 114 -7.68 -10.90 -12.09
N GLU A 115 -8.68 -11.80 -12.14
CA GLU A 115 -9.06 -12.63 -10.98
C GLU A 115 -7.94 -13.59 -10.54
N GLU A 116 -7.11 -14.08 -11.48
CA GLU A 116 -5.96 -14.92 -11.16
C GLU A 116 -4.96 -14.18 -10.25
N LEU A 117 -4.76 -12.88 -10.49
CA LEU A 117 -3.92 -12.05 -9.64
C LEU A 117 -4.55 -11.89 -8.23
N LEU A 118 -5.86 -11.63 -8.18
CA LEU A 118 -6.59 -11.53 -6.91
C LEU A 118 -6.55 -12.84 -6.11
N GLU A 119 -6.67 -13.98 -6.78
CA GLU A 119 -6.59 -15.30 -6.14
C GLU A 119 -5.20 -15.56 -5.54
N GLY A 120 -4.15 -15.20 -6.28
CA GLY A 120 -2.78 -15.29 -5.79
C GLY A 120 -2.56 -14.41 -4.55
N ILE A 121 -2.99 -13.15 -4.60
CA ILE A 121 -2.93 -12.22 -3.46
C ILE A 121 -3.72 -12.79 -2.27
N ALA A 122 -4.97 -13.23 -2.46
CA ALA A 122 -5.77 -13.81 -1.39
C ALA A 122 -5.10 -15.03 -0.75
N GLY A 123 -4.44 -15.87 -1.58
CA GLY A 123 -3.67 -17.02 -1.12
C GLY A 123 -2.56 -16.64 -0.17
N GLU A 124 -1.82 -15.59 -0.47
CA GLU A 124 -0.75 -15.08 0.39
C GLU A 124 -1.29 -14.39 1.65
N LEU A 125 -2.29 -13.51 1.52
CA LEU A 125 -2.85 -12.79 2.67
C LEU A 125 -3.40 -13.72 3.76
N ARG A 126 -3.98 -14.87 3.38
CA ARG A 126 -4.46 -15.88 4.34
C ARG A 126 -3.35 -16.49 5.22
N ARG A 127 -2.09 -16.34 4.84
CA ARG A 127 -0.94 -16.89 5.59
C ARG A 127 -0.48 -15.98 6.73
N TYR A 128 -1.01 -14.75 6.79
CA TYR A 128 -0.70 -13.79 7.83
C TYR A 128 -1.77 -13.79 8.92
N ASP A 129 -1.33 -13.66 10.16
CA ASP A 129 -2.20 -13.44 11.32
C ASP A 129 -2.41 -11.93 11.53
N THR A 130 -2.83 -11.25 10.48
CA THR A 130 -2.99 -9.80 10.39
C THR A 130 -4.43 -9.47 10.04
N ASP A 131 -5.03 -8.49 10.71
CA ASP A 131 -6.31 -7.90 10.30
C ASP A 131 -6.06 -6.87 9.19
N PHE A 132 -6.75 -7.04 8.07
CA PHE A 132 -6.60 -6.21 6.89
C PHE A 132 -7.74 -5.21 6.77
N TYR A 133 -7.41 -3.95 6.60
CA TYR A 133 -8.34 -2.87 6.31
C TYR A 133 -7.94 -2.20 5.00
N THR A 134 -8.75 -2.37 3.98
CA THR A 134 -8.44 -1.81 2.66
C THR A 134 -9.42 -0.73 2.25
N CYS A 135 -9.01 0.13 1.32
CA CYS A 135 -9.78 1.29 0.87
C CYS A 135 -9.35 1.76 -0.52
N HIS A 136 -9.90 2.89 -0.95
CA HIS A 136 -9.42 3.73 -2.04
C HIS A 136 -9.16 2.97 -3.35
N CYS A 137 -7.90 2.84 -3.77
CA CYS A 137 -7.49 2.28 -5.06
C CYS A 137 -7.57 0.74 -5.15
N THR A 138 -7.94 0.06 -4.08
CA THR A 138 -8.29 -1.36 -4.14
C THR A 138 -9.51 -1.59 -5.04
N GLY A 139 -10.50 -0.70 -4.95
CA GLY A 139 -11.75 -0.77 -5.70
C GLY A 139 -12.71 -1.84 -5.18
N ASP A 140 -14.00 -1.58 -5.31
CA ASP A 140 -15.06 -2.42 -4.74
C ASP A 140 -15.04 -3.87 -5.22
N ARG A 141 -14.75 -4.10 -6.51
CA ARG A 141 -14.75 -5.46 -7.06
C ARG A 141 -13.61 -6.29 -6.48
N ALA A 142 -12.41 -5.74 -6.44
CA ALA A 142 -11.25 -6.42 -5.86
C ALA A 142 -11.44 -6.63 -4.35
N TYR A 143 -11.95 -5.61 -3.64
CA TYR A 143 -12.27 -5.76 -2.22
C TYR A 143 -13.23 -6.93 -1.97
N ARG A 144 -14.38 -6.98 -2.65
CA ARG A 144 -15.36 -8.07 -2.46
C ARG A 144 -14.76 -9.43 -2.74
N PHE A 145 -14.00 -9.54 -3.82
CA PHE A 145 -13.31 -10.79 -4.17
C PHE A 145 -12.35 -11.25 -3.07
N LEU A 146 -11.57 -10.31 -2.51
CA LEU A 146 -10.63 -10.60 -1.42
C LEU A 146 -11.35 -10.90 -0.11
N ALA A 147 -12.39 -10.15 0.24
CA ALA A 147 -13.15 -10.32 1.47
C ALA A 147 -13.87 -11.67 1.55
N ASP A 148 -14.34 -12.19 0.41
CA ASP A 148 -14.93 -13.54 0.33
C ASP A 148 -13.91 -14.66 0.62
N ARG A 149 -12.62 -14.40 0.50
CA ARG A 149 -11.53 -15.39 0.58
C ARG A 149 -10.59 -15.18 1.76
N VAL A 150 -10.50 -13.98 2.27
CA VAL A 150 -9.62 -13.58 3.38
C VAL A 150 -10.51 -13.17 4.56
N PRO A 151 -10.74 -14.05 5.55
CA PRO A 151 -11.71 -13.79 6.63
C PRO A 151 -11.45 -12.54 7.48
N ARG A 152 -10.18 -12.08 7.48
CA ARG A 152 -9.74 -10.89 8.22
C ARG A 152 -9.72 -9.62 7.37
N MET A 153 -10.32 -9.63 6.17
CA MET A 153 -10.39 -8.48 5.27
C MET A 153 -11.64 -7.65 5.54
N ARG A 154 -11.45 -6.35 5.75
CA ARG A 154 -12.53 -5.36 5.94
C ARG A 154 -12.30 -4.15 5.06
N TYR A 155 -13.36 -3.43 4.76
CA TYR A 155 -13.28 -2.12 4.12
C TYR A 155 -13.24 -1.04 5.20
N LEU A 156 -12.43 -0.01 4.97
CA LEU A 156 -12.37 1.18 5.82
C LEU A 156 -12.77 2.39 4.99
N SER A 157 -13.91 2.98 5.33
CA SER A 157 -14.42 4.16 4.65
C SER A 157 -13.86 5.46 5.27
N CYS A 158 -13.86 6.52 4.49
CA CYS A 158 -13.50 7.84 5.00
C CYS A 158 -14.42 8.25 6.17
N GLY A 159 -13.83 8.64 7.28
CA GLY A 159 -14.54 9.01 8.52
C GLY A 159 -14.79 7.88 9.49
N GLU A 160 -14.49 6.63 9.12
CA GLU A 160 -14.48 5.51 10.06
C GLU A 160 -13.18 5.50 10.87
N SER A 161 -13.25 4.93 12.08
CA SER A 161 -12.11 4.74 12.97
C SER A 161 -12.00 3.29 13.43
N ILE A 162 -10.76 2.87 13.70
CA ILE A 162 -10.43 1.56 14.25
C ILE A 162 -9.73 1.81 15.58
N GLU A 163 -10.19 1.14 16.63
CA GLU A 163 -9.46 1.10 17.91
C GLU A 163 -8.43 -0.04 17.87
N VAL A 164 -7.21 0.26 18.30
CA VAL A 164 -6.03 -0.63 18.21
C VAL A 164 -5.54 -1.04 19.60
#